data_9dc158bd9abbce98b70e485cea5083eb
#
_entry.id   9dc158bd9abbce98b70e485cea5083eb
#
_cell.length_a   1.000
_cell.length_b   1.000
_cell.length_c   1.000
_cell.angle_alpha   90.00
_cell.angle_beta   90.00
_cell.angle_gamma   90.00
#
_symmetry.space_group_name_H-M   'P 1'
#
loop_
_entity.id
_entity.type
_entity.pdbx_description
1 polymer ?
#
loop_
_entity_poly.entity_id
_entity_poly.type
_entity_poly.pdbx_seq_one_letter_code
_entity_poly.pdbx_strand_id
1 'polypeptide(L)'
;MSVAALERLREMLRQQGGLIATLVDRASVAHADLDREVAPEAVAHSLGENGLDSPASLAAEGPLTEARSEEYELLVEAIYEGYLLHYGSPRVVRAPDADLRLLAGDRLYAIGLARLVELGDTPSVAELADTITLSALAQSAGERQLADAIWLAGARAVGWGSSEAHRHAKRLVSAGAPEAIEAMRTSALPAGA
;
A
#
# COMPACT_ATOMS: atom_id res chain seq x y z
N MET A 1 -5.49 -9.52 -5.15
CA MET A 1 -5.14 -8.27 -5.87
C MET A 1 -5.89 -8.22 -7.19
N SER A 2 -6.68 -7.17 -7.44
CA SER A 2 -7.46 -7.02 -8.67
C SER A 2 -6.62 -6.38 -9.78
N VAL A 3 -6.53 -7.02 -10.95
CA VAL A 3 -5.93 -6.44 -12.16
C VAL A 3 -6.65 -5.12 -12.50
N ALA A 4 -7.96 -5.08 -12.28
CA ALA A 4 -8.77 -3.89 -12.51
C ALA A 4 -8.36 -2.69 -11.63
N ALA A 5 -7.97 -2.92 -10.38
CA ALA A 5 -7.49 -1.85 -9.50
C ALA A 5 -6.17 -1.23 -10.02
N LEU A 6 -5.24 -2.06 -10.47
CA LEU A 6 -3.98 -1.56 -11.05
C LEU A 6 -4.20 -0.77 -12.36
N GLU A 7 -5.16 -1.19 -13.20
CA GLU A 7 -5.50 -0.45 -14.41
C GLU A 7 -6.17 0.89 -14.07
N ARG A 8 -7.08 0.92 -13.08
CA ARG A 8 -7.66 2.18 -12.58
C ARG A 8 -6.58 3.11 -12.02
N LEU A 9 -5.60 2.57 -11.30
CA LEU A 9 -4.46 3.35 -10.79
C LEU A 9 -3.63 3.94 -11.95
N ARG A 10 -3.32 3.15 -12.98
CA ARG A 10 -2.61 3.64 -14.18
C ARG A 10 -3.35 4.80 -14.83
N GLU A 11 -4.64 4.63 -15.04
CA GLU A 11 -5.47 5.66 -15.67
C GLU A 11 -5.55 6.93 -14.81
N MET A 12 -5.77 6.80 -13.51
CA MET A 12 -5.76 7.94 -12.59
C MET A 12 -4.43 8.70 -12.66
N LEU A 13 -3.29 8.00 -12.67
CA LEU A 13 -1.97 8.63 -12.70
C LEU A 13 -1.69 9.31 -14.06
N ARG A 14 -2.17 8.76 -15.17
CA ARG A 14 -2.10 9.43 -16.48
C ARG A 14 -2.89 10.74 -16.49
N GLN A 15 -4.08 10.73 -15.90
CA GLN A 15 -4.94 11.92 -15.80
C GLN A 15 -4.35 13.00 -14.89
N GLN A 16 -3.55 12.65 -13.88
CA GLN A 16 -2.79 13.61 -13.06
C GLN A 16 -1.76 14.41 -13.88
N GLY A 17 -1.30 13.84 -14.99
CA GLY A 17 -0.32 14.50 -15.87
C GLY A 17 1.07 14.65 -15.25
N GLY A 18 1.91 15.47 -15.87
CA GLY A 18 3.26 15.78 -15.39
C GLY A 18 4.18 14.56 -15.35
N LEU A 19 5.17 14.60 -14.44
CA LEU A 19 6.19 13.57 -14.34
C LEU A 19 5.60 12.19 -14.05
N ILE A 20 4.60 12.09 -13.17
CA ILE A 20 4.05 10.79 -12.75
C ILE A 20 3.42 10.05 -13.94
N ALA A 21 2.73 10.74 -14.84
CA ALA A 21 2.16 10.14 -16.04
C ALA A 21 3.24 9.53 -16.94
N THR A 22 4.37 10.22 -17.13
CA THR A 22 5.48 9.71 -17.95
C THR A 22 6.14 8.45 -17.36
N LEU A 23 6.13 8.30 -16.04
CA LEU A 23 6.68 7.12 -15.36
C LEU A 23 5.76 5.89 -15.49
N VAL A 24 4.46 6.11 -15.61
CA VAL A 24 3.47 5.06 -15.91
C VAL A 24 3.58 4.59 -17.37
N ASP A 25 3.71 5.51 -18.30
CA ASP A 25 3.81 5.19 -19.74
C ASP A 25 5.10 4.44 -20.09
N ARG A 26 6.21 4.77 -19.44
CA ARG A 26 7.47 4.01 -19.55
C ARG A 26 7.32 2.55 -19.12
N ALA A 27 6.47 2.27 -18.13
CA ALA A 27 6.17 0.89 -17.74
C ALA A 27 5.48 0.09 -18.85
N SER A 28 4.56 0.72 -19.59
CA SER A 28 3.87 0.11 -20.75
C SER A 28 4.83 -0.24 -21.88
N VAL A 29 5.76 0.65 -22.22
CA VAL A 29 6.75 0.45 -23.29
C VAL A 29 7.75 -0.65 -22.93
N ALA A 30 8.23 -0.69 -21.68
CA ALA A 30 9.17 -1.71 -21.22
C ALA A 30 8.59 -3.14 -21.24
N HIS A 31 7.28 -3.30 -21.05
CA HIS A 31 6.62 -4.61 -21.19
C HIS A 31 6.54 -5.06 -22.66
N ALA A 32 6.37 -4.14 -23.59
CA ALA A 32 6.32 -4.46 -25.02
C ALA A 32 7.70 -4.90 -25.59
N ASP A 33 8.80 -4.45 -24.98
CA ASP A 33 10.16 -4.82 -25.38
C ASP A 33 10.68 -6.09 -24.68
N LEU A 34 10.16 -6.44 -23.47
CA LEU A 34 10.62 -7.59 -22.67
C LEU A 34 10.03 -8.94 -23.13
N ASP A 35 8.97 -8.95 -23.91
CA ASP A 35 8.46 -10.17 -24.57
C ASP A 35 9.46 -10.79 -25.57
N ARG A 36 10.63 -10.18 -25.71
CA ARG A 36 11.62 -10.58 -26.71
C ARG A 36 12.89 -11.23 -26.18
N GLU A 37 13.21 -11.17 -24.88
CA GLU A 37 14.44 -11.80 -24.38
C GLU A 37 14.42 -12.06 -22.85
N VAL A 38 14.49 -13.37 -22.52
CA VAL A 38 14.99 -13.97 -21.27
C VAL A 38 14.40 -13.52 -19.93
N ALA A 39 13.71 -14.47 -19.29
CA ALA A 39 13.34 -14.40 -17.87
C ALA A 39 14.60 -14.24 -16.98
N PRO A 40 14.68 -13.18 -16.14
CA PRO A 40 15.46 -13.25 -14.93
C PRO A 40 14.56 -13.76 -13.80
N GLU A 41 15.02 -14.74 -13.06
CA GLU A 41 14.47 -15.11 -11.77
C GLU A 41 14.51 -13.89 -10.82
N ALA A 42 13.59 -12.99 -10.98
CA ALA A 42 13.29 -11.99 -9.97
C ALA A 42 12.42 -12.68 -8.93
N VAL A 43 13.00 -12.91 -7.76
CA VAL A 43 12.30 -13.35 -6.56
C VAL A 43 11.11 -12.42 -6.33
N ALA A 44 9.96 -12.83 -6.83
CA ALA A 44 8.69 -12.21 -6.56
C ALA A 44 8.39 -12.48 -5.08
N HIS A 45 8.73 -11.52 -4.22
CA HIS A 45 8.19 -11.45 -2.88
C HIS A 45 6.76 -10.91 -3.02
N SER A 46 5.87 -11.78 -3.45
CA SER A 46 4.45 -11.50 -3.49
C SER A 46 3.83 -11.90 -2.14
N LEU A 47 3.29 -10.93 -1.43
CA LEU A 47 2.21 -11.16 -0.48
C LEU A 47 0.97 -11.66 -1.27
N GLY A 48 1.06 -12.73 -2.04
CA GLY A 48 0.00 -13.07 -2.99
C GLY A 48 -0.13 -14.52 -3.39
N GLU A 49 0.79 -15.42 -3.03
CA GLU A 49 0.64 -16.84 -3.41
C GLU A 49 -0.24 -17.67 -2.45
N ASN A 50 -0.71 -17.10 -1.33
CA ASN A 50 -1.55 -17.82 -0.35
C ASN A 50 -2.96 -17.25 -0.20
N GLY A 51 -3.54 -16.60 -1.21
CA GLY A 51 -4.94 -16.15 -1.14
C GLY A 51 -5.22 -15.05 -0.10
N LEU A 52 -4.19 -14.38 0.41
CA LEU A 52 -4.38 -13.18 1.21
C LEU A 52 -4.65 -12.00 0.27
N ASP A 53 -5.77 -11.33 0.49
CA ASP A 53 -6.15 -10.14 -0.25
C ASP A 53 -5.07 -9.05 -0.11
N SER A 54 -4.91 -8.22 -1.15
CA SER A 54 -3.98 -7.09 -1.05
C SER A 54 -4.47 -6.13 0.04
N PRO A 55 -3.57 -5.31 0.66
CA PRO A 55 -4.02 -4.29 1.59
C PRO A 55 -5.15 -3.41 1.04
N ALA A 56 -5.12 -3.10 -0.25
CA ALA A 56 -6.15 -2.30 -0.90
C ALA A 56 -7.50 -3.02 -0.99
N SER A 57 -7.52 -4.30 -1.41
CA SER A 57 -8.75 -5.09 -1.45
C SER A 57 -9.31 -5.27 -0.04
N LEU A 58 -8.46 -5.59 0.94
CA LEU A 58 -8.87 -5.71 2.34
C LEU A 58 -9.53 -4.41 2.86
N ALA A 59 -8.93 -3.25 2.62
CA ALA A 59 -9.52 -1.98 3.04
C ALA A 59 -10.90 -1.71 2.40
N ALA A 60 -11.09 -2.13 1.15
CA ALA A 60 -12.31 -1.90 0.38
C ALA A 60 -13.49 -2.82 0.78
N GLU A 61 -13.22 -3.96 1.43
CA GLU A 61 -14.21 -4.95 1.84
C GLU A 61 -14.93 -4.60 3.16
N GLY A 62 -14.45 -3.60 3.89
CA GLY A 62 -14.97 -3.25 5.19
C GLY A 62 -16.30 -2.49 5.15
N PRO A 63 -17.13 -2.59 6.21
CA PRO A 63 -18.42 -1.92 6.27
C PRO A 63 -18.32 -0.38 6.25
N LEU A 64 -17.18 0.20 6.64
CA LEU A 64 -16.97 1.64 6.59
C LEU A 64 -16.68 2.16 5.17
N THR A 65 -16.24 1.29 4.29
CA THR A 65 -15.81 1.63 2.92
C THR A 65 -16.76 1.07 1.85
N GLU A 66 -17.69 0.19 2.22
CA GLU A 66 -18.59 -0.55 1.31
C GLU A 66 -19.30 0.36 0.30
N ALA A 67 -19.80 1.52 0.73
CA ALA A 67 -20.50 2.46 -0.16
C ALA A 67 -19.62 3.06 -1.26
N ARG A 68 -18.30 2.98 -1.13
CA ARG A 68 -17.28 3.52 -2.05
C ARG A 68 -16.09 2.55 -2.20
N SER A 69 -16.34 1.26 -2.20
CA SER A 69 -15.30 0.23 -2.14
C SER A 69 -14.24 0.38 -3.24
N GLU A 70 -14.65 0.64 -4.49
CA GLU A 70 -13.72 0.86 -5.60
C GLU A 70 -12.84 2.10 -5.43
N GLU A 71 -13.38 3.16 -4.81
CA GLU A 71 -12.60 4.38 -4.53
C GLU A 71 -11.58 4.11 -3.43
N TYR A 72 -11.97 3.45 -2.34
CA TYR A 72 -11.02 3.07 -1.28
C TYR A 72 -9.97 2.07 -1.76
N GLU A 73 -10.34 1.08 -2.57
CA GLU A 73 -9.37 0.17 -3.20
C GLU A 73 -8.32 0.96 -4.00
N LEU A 74 -8.76 1.90 -4.84
CA LEU A 74 -7.88 2.72 -5.65
C LEU A 74 -6.96 3.60 -4.80
N LEU A 75 -7.48 4.23 -3.75
CA LEU A 75 -6.69 5.15 -2.92
C LEU A 75 -5.66 4.41 -2.06
N VAL A 76 -6.05 3.30 -1.44
CA VAL A 76 -5.13 2.47 -0.67
C VAL A 76 -4.09 1.84 -1.59
N GLU A 77 -4.47 1.44 -2.82
CA GLU A 77 -3.56 0.93 -3.83
C GLU A 77 -2.52 1.99 -4.26
N ALA A 78 -2.94 3.26 -4.42
CA ALA A 78 -2.02 4.35 -4.73
C ALA A 78 -0.99 4.56 -3.62
N ILE A 79 -1.44 4.57 -2.35
CA ILE A 79 -0.56 4.74 -1.20
C ILE A 79 0.38 3.52 -1.06
N TYR A 80 -0.13 2.31 -1.27
CA TYR A 80 0.68 1.09 -1.21
C TYR A 80 1.71 1.01 -2.34
N GLU A 81 1.37 1.45 -3.55
CA GLU A 81 2.34 1.59 -4.65
C GLU A 81 3.44 2.60 -4.30
N GLY A 82 3.09 3.69 -3.59
CA GLY A 82 4.07 4.62 -3.02
C GLY A 82 5.05 3.92 -2.07
N TYR A 83 4.56 3.09 -1.17
CA TYR A 83 5.40 2.29 -0.29
C TYR A 83 6.30 1.32 -1.07
N LEU A 84 5.80 0.67 -2.11
CA LEU A 84 6.60 -0.22 -2.95
C LEU A 84 7.69 0.52 -3.74
N LEU A 85 7.49 1.78 -4.08
CA LEU A 85 8.53 2.63 -4.67
C LEU A 85 9.66 2.92 -3.68
N HIS A 86 9.37 3.07 -2.39
CA HIS A 86 10.38 3.28 -1.37
C HIS A 86 11.11 2.00 -0.97
N TYR A 87 10.39 0.90 -0.75
CA TYR A 87 10.91 -0.27 -0.03
C TYR A 87 10.76 -1.60 -0.77
N GLY A 88 10.06 -1.64 -1.90
CA GLY A 88 9.70 -2.87 -2.58
C GLY A 88 9.88 -2.85 -4.09
N SER A 89 9.01 -3.60 -4.76
CA SER A 89 8.94 -3.69 -6.22
C SER A 89 7.64 -3.04 -6.71
N PRO A 90 7.70 -1.84 -7.27
CA PRO A 90 6.51 -1.15 -7.79
C PRO A 90 5.91 -1.89 -8.97
N ARG A 91 4.57 -1.85 -9.10
CA ARG A 91 3.79 -2.62 -10.08
C ARG A 91 3.25 -1.75 -11.21
N VAL A 92 3.13 -0.46 -10.98
CA VAL A 92 2.52 0.50 -11.90
C VAL A 92 3.51 1.56 -12.37
N VAL A 93 4.32 2.09 -11.46
CA VAL A 93 5.24 3.19 -11.73
C VAL A 93 6.67 2.67 -11.94
N ARG A 94 7.34 3.10 -13.01
CA ARG A 94 8.73 2.76 -13.33
C ARG A 94 9.61 4.01 -13.32
N ALA A 95 10.31 4.22 -12.23
CA ALA A 95 11.30 5.28 -12.12
C ALA A 95 12.69 4.75 -12.47
N PRO A 96 13.47 5.46 -13.32
CA PRO A 96 14.77 5.00 -13.82
C PRO A 96 15.88 5.05 -12.76
N ASP A 97 15.73 5.87 -11.73
CA ASP A 97 16.74 6.08 -10.68
C ASP A 97 16.10 6.18 -9.29
N ALA A 98 16.94 6.15 -8.26
CA ALA A 98 16.50 6.13 -6.87
C ALA A 98 15.80 7.43 -6.45
N ASP A 99 16.26 8.58 -6.90
CA ASP A 99 15.69 9.86 -6.52
C ASP A 99 14.28 10.01 -7.11
N LEU A 100 14.09 9.64 -8.38
CA LEU A 100 12.76 9.63 -8.99
C LEU A 100 11.82 8.61 -8.35
N ARG A 101 12.35 7.47 -7.86
CA ARG A 101 11.54 6.50 -7.08
C ARG A 101 11.01 7.12 -5.81
N LEU A 102 11.87 7.80 -5.04
CA LEU A 102 11.47 8.47 -3.80
C LEU A 102 10.43 9.56 -4.09
N LEU A 103 10.70 10.47 -5.05
CA LEU A 103 9.78 11.53 -5.42
C LEU A 103 8.42 11.01 -5.92
N ALA A 104 8.42 9.93 -6.70
CA ALA A 104 7.19 9.31 -7.18
C ALA A 104 6.41 8.66 -6.02
N GLY A 105 7.10 8.01 -5.08
CA GLY A 105 6.50 7.43 -3.89
C GLY A 105 5.83 8.49 -3.01
N ASP A 106 6.54 9.58 -2.71
CA ASP A 106 5.99 10.72 -1.95
C ASP A 106 4.76 11.33 -2.66
N ARG A 107 4.83 11.44 -3.99
CA ARG A 107 3.70 11.95 -4.77
C ARG A 107 2.47 11.05 -4.67
N LEU A 108 2.64 9.72 -4.68
CA LEU A 108 1.55 8.76 -4.52
C LEU A 108 0.93 8.82 -3.12
N TYR A 109 1.74 8.93 -2.06
CA TYR A 109 1.25 9.19 -0.71
C TYR A 109 0.39 10.45 -0.66
N ALA A 110 0.90 11.55 -1.23
CA ALA A 110 0.17 12.82 -1.24
C ALA A 110 -1.16 12.74 -2.02
N ILE A 111 -1.19 12.07 -3.17
CA ILE A 111 -2.42 11.88 -3.97
C ILE A 111 -3.46 11.10 -3.18
N GLY A 112 -3.09 9.94 -2.62
CA GLY A 112 -4.03 9.09 -1.89
C GLY A 112 -4.58 9.77 -0.63
N LEU A 113 -3.70 10.37 0.19
CA LEU A 113 -4.11 11.06 1.41
C LEU A 113 -4.96 12.31 1.13
N ALA A 114 -4.60 13.12 0.11
CA ALA A 114 -5.39 14.28 -0.29
C ALA A 114 -6.80 13.89 -0.73
N ARG A 115 -6.94 12.81 -1.48
CA ARG A 115 -8.24 12.33 -1.92
C ARG A 115 -9.11 11.85 -0.75
N LEU A 116 -8.54 11.19 0.27
CA LEU A 116 -9.26 10.83 1.49
C LEU A 116 -9.74 12.08 2.27
N VAL A 117 -8.95 13.16 2.26
CA VAL A 117 -9.38 14.44 2.83
C VAL A 117 -10.59 15.01 2.06
N GLU A 118 -10.59 14.94 0.72
CA GLU A 118 -11.72 15.36 -0.11
C GLU A 118 -12.98 14.53 0.16
N LEU A 119 -12.82 13.25 0.51
CA LEU A 119 -13.92 12.38 0.94
C LEU A 119 -14.43 12.71 2.36
N GLY A 120 -13.72 13.54 3.11
CA GLY A 120 -14.02 13.86 4.50
C GLY A 120 -13.64 12.78 5.51
N ASP A 121 -12.89 11.76 5.08
CA ASP A 121 -12.49 10.61 5.92
C ASP A 121 -11.15 10.85 6.61
N THR A 122 -11.14 11.75 7.59
CA THR A 122 -9.94 12.03 8.40
C THR A 122 -9.48 10.86 9.26
N PRO A 123 -10.34 9.95 9.77
CA PRO A 123 -9.88 8.72 10.41
C PRO A 123 -9.00 7.86 9.52
N SER A 124 -9.38 7.62 8.27
CA SER A 124 -8.57 6.84 7.32
C SER A 124 -7.27 7.56 6.94
N VAL A 125 -7.29 8.91 6.84
CA VAL A 125 -6.06 9.70 6.66
C VAL A 125 -5.08 9.46 7.81
N ALA A 126 -5.54 9.55 9.06
CA ALA A 126 -4.71 9.32 10.23
C ALA A 126 -4.16 7.88 10.28
N GLU A 127 -5.02 6.89 9.97
CA GLU A 127 -4.63 5.49 9.99
C GLU A 127 -3.56 5.16 8.93
N LEU A 128 -3.73 5.66 7.70
CA LEU A 128 -2.75 5.41 6.64
C LEU A 128 -1.45 6.21 6.84
N ALA A 129 -1.51 7.39 7.44
CA ALA A 129 -0.32 8.13 7.85
C ALA A 129 0.50 7.36 8.91
N ASP A 130 -0.18 6.77 9.90
CA ASP A 130 0.46 5.88 10.87
C ASP A 130 1.03 4.63 10.19
N THR A 131 0.29 4.00 9.29
CA THR A 131 0.72 2.82 8.52
C THR A 131 1.99 3.11 7.73
N ILE A 132 2.06 4.23 7.01
CA ILE A 132 3.25 4.68 6.28
C ILE A 132 4.43 4.84 7.26
N THR A 133 4.21 5.56 8.36
CA THR A 133 5.26 5.87 9.34
C THR A 133 5.81 4.61 10.00
N LEU A 134 4.92 3.72 10.48
CA LEU A 134 5.31 2.51 11.20
C LEU A 134 5.95 1.47 10.26
N SER A 135 5.45 1.35 9.03
CA SER A 135 6.08 0.46 8.05
C SER A 135 7.47 0.94 7.62
N ALA A 136 7.68 2.25 7.51
CA ALA A 136 9.00 2.83 7.27
C ALA A 136 9.97 2.56 8.45
N LEU A 137 9.48 2.67 9.69
CA LEU A 137 10.25 2.33 10.89
C LEU A 137 10.66 0.84 10.88
N ALA A 138 9.72 -0.07 10.61
CA ALA A 138 10.00 -1.50 10.51
C ALA A 138 11.01 -1.82 9.39
N GLN A 139 10.89 -1.17 8.22
CA GLN A 139 11.86 -1.35 7.12
C GLN A 139 13.25 -0.85 7.50
N SER A 140 13.37 0.28 8.20
CA SER A 140 14.67 0.80 8.66
C SER A 140 15.34 -0.11 9.69
N ALA A 141 14.55 -0.88 10.45
CA ALA A 141 15.03 -1.91 11.37
C ALA A 141 15.31 -3.28 10.68
N GLY A 142 15.02 -3.42 9.38
CA GLY A 142 15.15 -4.67 8.64
C GLY A 142 14.01 -5.67 8.89
N GLU A 143 12.92 -5.24 9.54
CA GLU A 143 11.81 -6.09 9.96
C GLU A 143 10.68 -6.13 8.91
N ARG A 144 10.97 -6.70 7.73
CA ARG A 144 10.01 -6.74 6.60
C ARG A 144 8.67 -7.38 6.96
N GLN A 145 8.69 -8.48 7.70
CA GLN A 145 7.46 -9.17 8.12
C GLN A 145 6.58 -8.31 9.03
N LEU A 146 7.20 -7.45 9.85
CA LEU A 146 6.47 -6.48 10.66
C LEU A 146 5.85 -5.40 9.75
N ALA A 147 6.59 -4.90 8.76
CA ALA A 147 6.05 -3.94 7.80
C ALA A 147 4.85 -4.50 7.03
N ASP A 148 4.89 -5.76 6.60
CA ASP A 148 3.78 -6.45 5.96
C ASP A 148 2.56 -6.57 6.90
N ALA A 149 2.77 -6.93 8.16
CA ALA A 149 1.72 -7.01 9.18
C ALA A 149 1.08 -5.63 9.45
N ILE A 150 1.87 -4.57 9.48
CA ILE A 150 1.41 -3.19 9.64
C ILE A 150 0.48 -2.79 8.48
N TRP A 151 0.84 -3.12 7.23
CA TRP A 151 0.02 -2.83 6.06
C TRP A 151 -1.33 -3.54 6.11
N LEU A 152 -1.37 -4.83 6.47
CA LEU A 152 -2.62 -5.57 6.60
C LEU A 152 -3.49 -5.05 7.74
N ALA A 153 -2.89 -4.75 8.89
CA ALA A 153 -3.61 -4.23 10.04
C ALA A 153 -4.16 -2.82 9.80
N GLY A 154 -3.39 -1.94 9.17
CA GLY A 154 -3.82 -0.60 8.78
C GLY A 154 -4.94 -0.62 7.76
N ALA A 155 -4.82 -1.46 6.72
CA ALA A 155 -5.87 -1.65 5.73
C ALA A 155 -7.19 -2.15 6.36
N ARG A 156 -7.09 -3.11 7.29
CA ARG A 156 -8.26 -3.55 8.04
C ARG A 156 -8.85 -2.41 8.88
N ALA A 157 -8.03 -1.61 9.54
CA ALA A 157 -8.50 -0.49 10.34
C ALA A 157 -9.21 0.58 9.50
N VAL A 158 -8.82 0.79 8.24
CA VAL A 158 -9.55 1.63 7.28
C VAL A 158 -10.95 1.07 7.03
N GLY A 159 -11.09 -0.21 6.73
CA GLY A 159 -12.38 -0.81 6.39
C GLY A 159 -13.32 -1.06 7.57
N TRP A 160 -12.77 -1.37 8.77
CA TRP A 160 -13.57 -1.78 9.94
C TRP A 160 -13.44 -0.85 11.14
N GLY A 161 -12.59 0.15 11.06
CA GLY A 161 -12.27 1.02 12.18
C GLY A 161 -11.12 0.50 13.05
N SER A 162 -10.39 1.43 13.67
CA SER A 162 -9.24 1.12 14.51
C SER A 162 -9.69 0.58 15.87
N SER A 163 -9.40 -0.70 16.13
CA SER A 163 -9.71 -1.37 17.42
C SER A 163 -8.72 -0.97 18.54
N GLU A 164 -9.05 -1.26 19.80
CA GLU A 164 -8.12 -1.07 20.92
C GLU A 164 -6.87 -1.97 20.77
N ALA A 165 -7.05 -3.21 20.28
CA ALA A 165 -5.95 -4.12 20.00
C ALA A 165 -5.00 -3.52 18.95
N HIS A 166 -5.55 -2.94 17.88
CA HIS A 166 -4.76 -2.29 16.85
C HIS A 166 -4.00 -1.06 17.38
N ARG A 167 -4.66 -0.19 18.15
CA ARG A 167 -3.99 0.95 18.80
C ARG A 167 -2.88 0.51 19.76
N HIS A 168 -3.08 -0.59 20.48
CA HIS A 168 -2.04 -1.18 21.32
C HIS A 168 -0.86 -1.68 20.48
N ALA A 169 -1.12 -2.42 19.40
CA ALA A 169 -0.09 -2.91 18.49
C ALA A 169 0.75 -1.77 17.89
N LYS A 170 0.13 -0.65 17.49
CA LYS A 170 0.87 0.54 17.01
C LYS A 170 1.83 1.10 18.08
N ARG A 171 1.43 1.12 19.36
CA ARG A 171 2.32 1.54 20.46
C ARG A 171 3.51 0.59 20.64
N LEU A 172 3.29 -0.73 20.49
CA LEU A 172 4.37 -1.72 20.57
C LEU A 172 5.38 -1.55 19.42
N VAL A 173 4.90 -1.31 18.20
CA VAL A 173 5.79 -1.01 17.05
C VAL A 173 6.62 0.24 17.32
N SER A 174 5.98 1.32 17.76
CA SER A 174 6.68 2.59 18.06
C SER A 174 7.73 2.45 19.18
N ALA A 175 7.52 1.51 20.10
CA ALA A 175 8.44 1.21 21.19
C ALA A 175 9.54 0.20 20.80
N GLY A 176 9.50 -0.38 19.61
CA GLY A 176 10.43 -1.45 19.20
C GLY A 176 10.27 -2.72 20.04
N ALA A 177 9.04 -3.00 20.52
CA ALA A 177 8.77 -4.15 21.39
C ALA A 177 8.80 -5.46 20.58
N PRO A 178 9.39 -6.55 21.11
CA PRO A 178 9.50 -7.82 20.40
C PRO A 178 8.13 -8.46 20.07
N GLU A 179 7.08 -8.11 20.82
CA GLU A 179 5.71 -8.61 20.61
C GLU A 179 4.96 -7.87 19.49
N ALA A 180 5.53 -6.81 18.91
CA ALA A 180 4.87 -5.93 17.97
C ALA A 180 4.32 -6.67 16.73
N ILE A 181 5.09 -7.61 16.18
CA ILE A 181 4.68 -8.36 14.98
C ILE A 181 3.44 -9.22 15.24
N GLU A 182 3.42 -9.92 16.38
CA GLU A 182 2.29 -10.79 16.71
C GLU A 182 1.05 -9.97 17.06
N ALA A 183 1.21 -8.87 17.77
CA ALA A 183 0.13 -7.94 18.06
C ALA A 183 -0.47 -7.33 16.78
N MET A 184 0.37 -6.96 15.81
CA MET A 184 -0.09 -6.46 14.50
C MET A 184 -0.84 -7.53 13.71
N ARG A 185 -0.30 -8.74 13.60
CA ARG A 185 -0.97 -9.88 12.94
C ARG A 185 -2.33 -10.17 13.54
N THR A 186 -2.41 -10.23 14.87
CA THR A 186 -3.66 -10.46 15.59
C THR A 186 -4.67 -9.35 15.33
N SER A 187 -4.23 -8.09 15.29
CA SER A 187 -5.11 -6.95 15.04
C SER A 187 -5.66 -6.90 13.61
N ALA A 188 -5.03 -7.59 12.67
CA ALA A 188 -5.50 -7.73 11.29
C ALA A 188 -6.57 -8.82 11.11
N LEU A 189 -6.80 -9.68 12.11
CA LEU A 189 -7.79 -10.75 12.03
C LEU A 189 -9.22 -10.23 12.29
N PRO A 190 -10.26 -10.91 11.78
CA PRO A 190 -11.64 -10.64 12.15
C PRO A 190 -11.85 -10.72 13.67
N ALA A 191 -12.68 -9.84 14.23
CA ALA A 191 -13.03 -9.91 15.63
C ALA A 191 -13.74 -11.24 15.93
N GLY A 192 -13.14 -12.09 16.76
CA GLY A 192 -13.70 -13.40 17.15
C GLY A 192 -13.17 -14.60 16.36
N ALA A 193 -12.07 -14.44 15.63
CA ALA A 193 -11.33 -15.58 15.05
C ALA A 193 -10.45 -16.26 16.09
#